data_483f65365c9170f8211c644d5ad78b64
#
_entry.id   483f65365c9170f8211c644d5ad78b64
#
_cell.length_a   1.000
_cell.length_b   1.000
_cell.length_c   1.000
_cell.angle_alpha   90.00
_cell.angle_beta   90.00
_cell.angle_gamma   90.00
#
_symmetry.space_group_name_H-M   'P 1'
#
loop_
_entity.id
_entity.type
_entity.pdbx_description
1 polymer ?
#
loop_
_entity_poly.entity_id
_entity_poly.type
_entity_poly.pdbx_seq_one_letter_code
_entity_poly.pdbx_strand_id
1 'polypeptide(L)'
;MSSRSWIALGLCTLLTTPSFADFTYNETTQITGGSIVSMMKFVGAFSKDAKKSMDPITSTVLVQGNRMARINPDHTEIIDLDKETITTIDHKKKQYTVMTFEQMKQQMAEATKKAKEQQAKAKPAQPQANDTPPPKMTFKVNVRNTAATKNVAGLDAKESILNMEMEATDQQSGQTGNLAMTNDMWMVPEVPGYGEVREFNKRFAVKMGTVFGDTFKPTMAAMQPGSTEGMAEMAKEMSKLKGVPVMQVMRMGSTANGQPLPAASEAPLPASNSPSAGDVAKQSASSAISSKLGGFGFGKKKDPPPPDQSKSAPAADPTQSVLMESTTQMASFSSAPINASQFSVPAGYAQIAPETPSGH
;
A
#
# COMPACT_ATOMS: atom_id res chain seq x y z
N MET A 1 43.33 71.55 -6.60
CA MET A 1 42.44 70.71 -7.46
C MET A 1 42.44 69.29 -6.88
N SER A 2 41.39 68.93 -6.18
CA SER A 2 41.32 67.62 -5.45
C SER A 2 40.31 66.72 -6.18
N SER A 3 40.83 65.66 -6.71
CA SER A 3 40.01 64.59 -7.36
C SER A 3 39.47 63.62 -6.30
N ARG A 4 38.17 63.60 -6.08
CA ARG A 4 37.46 62.65 -5.26
C ARG A 4 37.13 61.38 -6.08
N SER A 5 37.85 60.26 -5.84
CA SER A 5 37.51 58.93 -6.37
C SER A 5 36.35 58.33 -5.57
N TRP A 6 35.24 58.05 -6.22
CA TRP A 6 34.11 57.32 -5.68
C TRP A 6 34.32 55.82 -5.96
N ILE A 7 34.57 55.05 -4.92
CA ILE A 7 34.57 53.58 -5.01
C ILE A 7 33.14 53.14 -4.81
N ALA A 8 32.50 52.69 -5.88
CA ALA A 8 31.19 52.00 -5.83
C ALA A 8 31.40 50.57 -5.36
N LEU A 9 31.03 50.28 -4.12
CA LEU A 9 31.03 48.93 -3.56
C LEU A 9 29.78 48.22 -4.05
N GLY A 10 29.90 47.38 -5.07
CA GLY A 10 28.81 46.54 -5.58
C GLY A 10 28.49 45.41 -4.60
N LEU A 11 27.37 45.51 -3.91
CA LEU A 11 26.81 44.47 -3.03
C LEU A 11 26.20 43.37 -3.90
N CYS A 12 26.97 42.35 -4.25
CA CYS A 12 26.43 41.11 -4.83
C CYS A 12 25.61 40.35 -3.79
N THR A 13 24.30 40.56 -3.75
CA THR A 13 23.37 39.69 -3.03
C THR A 13 23.33 38.34 -3.73
N LEU A 14 24.06 37.36 -3.19
CA LEU A 14 23.91 35.95 -3.53
C LEU A 14 22.50 35.52 -3.12
N LEU A 15 21.57 35.49 -4.07
CA LEU A 15 20.30 34.82 -3.94
C LEU A 15 20.62 33.32 -3.82
N THR A 16 20.73 32.82 -2.60
CA THR A 16 20.76 31.39 -2.34
C THR A 16 19.37 30.83 -2.64
N THR A 17 19.16 30.40 -3.89
CA THR A 17 18.02 29.54 -4.20
C THR A 17 18.17 28.28 -3.35
N PRO A 18 17.10 27.81 -2.69
CA PRO A 18 17.15 26.52 -1.99
C PRO A 18 17.56 25.46 -3.01
N SER A 19 18.79 24.99 -2.89
CA SER A 19 19.29 23.88 -3.70
C SER A 19 18.66 22.62 -3.11
N PHE A 20 17.57 22.15 -3.71
CA PHE A 20 17.10 20.78 -3.43
C PHE A 20 18.18 19.82 -3.93
N ALA A 21 18.65 18.96 -3.05
CA ALA A 21 19.58 17.92 -3.45
C ALA A 21 18.83 16.84 -4.24
N ASP A 22 19.47 16.33 -5.28
CA ASP A 22 18.96 15.19 -6.01
C ASP A 22 19.17 13.91 -5.19
N PHE A 23 18.22 12.98 -5.24
CA PHE A 23 18.38 11.71 -4.56
C PHE A 23 17.78 10.55 -5.37
N THR A 24 18.55 9.46 -5.44
CA THR A 24 18.17 8.25 -6.18
C THR A 24 18.41 7.01 -5.34
N TYR A 25 17.52 6.03 -5.46
CA TYR A 25 17.71 4.69 -4.90
C TYR A 25 16.98 3.64 -5.72
N ASN A 26 17.40 2.38 -5.62
CA ASN A 26 16.67 1.26 -6.16
C ASN A 26 15.78 0.65 -5.08
N GLU A 27 14.54 0.34 -5.45
CA GLU A 27 13.58 -0.36 -4.63
C GLU A 27 13.17 -1.65 -5.32
N THR A 28 13.39 -2.79 -4.66
CA THR A 28 12.95 -4.09 -5.16
C THR A 28 11.80 -4.59 -4.29
N THR A 29 10.66 -4.85 -4.92
CA THR A 29 9.47 -5.42 -4.26
C THR A 29 9.14 -6.77 -4.86
N GLN A 30 8.81 -7.74 -4.02
CA GLN A 30 8.42 -9.09 -4.41
C GLN A 30 7.33 -9.62 -3.49
N ILE A 31 6.33 -10.32 -4.06
CA ILE A 31 5.40 -11.14 -3.28
C ILE A 31 6.12 -12.44 -2.94
N THR A 32 6.40 -12.66 -1.64
CA THR A 32 7.22 -13.77 -1.14
C THR A 32 6.41 -14.92 -0.61
N GLY A 33 5.11 -14.69 -0.27
CA GLY A 33 4.31 -15.74 0.33
C GLY A 33 2.83 -15.44 0.49
N GLY A 34 2.16 -16.30 1.24
CA GLY A 34 0.73 -16.25 1.51
C GLY A 34 -0.11 -17.08 0.53
N SER A 35 -1.42 -17.19 0.82
CA SER A 35 -2.35 -17.98 -0.01
C SER A 35 -2.50 -17.44 -1.44
N ILE A 36 -2.27 -16.13 -1.63
CA ILE A 36 -2.27 -15.49 -2.95
C ILE A 36 -1.21 -16.10 -3.88
N VAL A 37 -0.04 -16.49 -3.36
CA VAL A 37 1.03 -17.13 -4.15
C VAL A 37 0.56 -18.49 -4.66
N SER A 38 -0.14 -19.27 -3.84
CA SER A 38 -0.70 -20.56 -4.24
C SER A 38 -1.76 -20.39 -5.33
N MET A 39 -2.63 -19.39 -5.19
CA MET A 39 -3.63 -19.03 -6.20
C MET A 39 -2.97 -18.56 -7.50
N MET A 40 -1.96 -17.70 -7.42
CA MET A 40 -1.22 -17.22 -8.60
C MET A 40 -0.45 -18.34 -9.30
N LYS A 41 0.13 -19.31 -8.56
CA LYS A 41 0.77 -20.48 -9.14
C LYS A 41 -0.23 -21.35 -9.88
N PHE A 42 -1.43 -21.53 -9.34
CA PHE A 42 -2.51 -22.26 -10.01
C PHE A 42 -2.95 -21.55 -11.30
N VAL A 43 -3.23 -20.25 -11.24
CA VAL A 43 -3.57 -19.44 -12.43
C VAL A 43 -2.37 -19.31 -13.37
N GLY A 44 -1.16 -19.16 -12.85
CA GLY A 44 0.09 -19.06 -13.62
C GLY A 44 0.47 -20.31 -14.38
N ALA A 45 -0.08 -21.48 -14.00
CA ALA A 45 0.01 -22.68 -14.83
C ALA A 45 -0.68 -22.50 -16.20
N PHE A 46 -1.63 -21.56 -16.29
CA PHE A 46 -2.42 -21.25 -17.47
C PHE A 46 -2.16 -19.84 -18.04
N SER A 47 -1.43 -18.97 -17.32
CA SER A 47 -1.17 -17.59 -17.72
C SER A 47 0.29 -17.19 -17.44
N LYS A 48 1.02 -16.78 -18.48
CA LYS A 48 2.40 -16.27 -18.36
C LYS A 48 2.47 -14.97 -17.56
N ASP A 49 1.43 -14.13 -17.64
CA ASP A 49 1.38 -12.85 -16.94
C ASP A 49 1.21 -13.05 -15.43
N ALA A 50 0.37 -14.01 -15.00
CA ALA A 50 0.24 -14.34 -13.59
C ALA A 50 1.53 -14.93 -12.99
N LYS A 51 2.32 -15.66 -13.77
CA LYS A 51 3.65 -16.12 -13.34
C LYS A 51 4.62 -14.95 -13.20
N LYS A 52 4.61 -14.03 -14.16
CA LYS A 52 5.50 -12.85 -14.16
C LYS A 52 5.21 -11.89 -13.01
N SER A 53 3.96 -11.82 -12.51
CA SER A 53 3.60 -10.96 -11.38
C SER A 53 4.20 -11.39 -10.03
N MET A 54 4.81 -12.57 -9.96
CA MET A 54 5.56 -13.04 -8.78
C MET A 54 7.05 -12.75 -8.84
N ASP A 55 7.55 -12.33 -10.01
CA ASP A 55 8.97 -11.98 -10.16
C ASP A 55 9.27 -10.68 -9.38
N PRO A 56 10.49 -10.54 -8.82
CA PRO A 56 10.88 -9.29 -8.19
C PRO A 56 10.79 -8.12 -9.18
N ILE A 57 10.17 -7.03 -8.76
CA ILE A 57 10.11 -5.78 -9.53
C ILE A 57 11.10 -4.80 -8.91
N THR A 58 12.15 -4.48 -9.66
CA THR A 58 13.09 -3.43 -9.26
C THR A 58 12.75 -2.13 -9.98
N SER A 59 12.55 -1.08 -9.20
CA SER A 59 12.33 0.27 -9.69
C SER A 59 13.44 1.19 -9.21
N THR A 60 13.91 2.08 -10.07
CA THR A 60 14.73 3.22 -9.66
C THR A 60 13.82 4.37 -9.27
N VAL A 61 13.97 4.85 -8.05
CA VAL A 61 13.23 6.01 -7.54
C VAL A 61 14.14 7.22 -7.58
N LEU A 62 13.67 8.30 -8.18
CA LEU A 62 14.36 9.57 -8.37
C LEU A 62 13.56 10.66 -7.68
N VAL A 63 14.23 11.50 -6.88
CA VAL A 63 13.62 12.68 -6.24
C VAL A 63 14.44 13.90 -6.56
N GLN A 64 13.80 14.93 -7.12
CA GLN A 64 14.41 16.22 -7.42
C GLN A 64 13.41 17.34 -7.11
N GLY A 65 13.58 17.99 -5.98
CA GLY A 65 12.68 19.05 -5.52
C GLY A 65 11.22 18.56 -5.41
N ASN A 66 10.33 19.16 -6.18
CA ASN A 66 8.90 18.82 -6.19
C ASN A 66 8.52 17.70 -7.17
N ARG A 67 9.49 16.96 -7.69
CA ARG A 67 9.26 15.85 -8.62
C ARG A 67 9.80 14.55 -8.07
N MET A 68 9.02 13.48 -8.24
CA MET A 68 9.44 12.10 -7.99
C MET A 68 9.16 11.28 -9.23
N ALA A 69 10.09 10.41 -9.63
CA ALA A 69 9.85 9.42 -10.66
C ALA A 69 10.19 8.03 -10.11
N ARG A 70 9.35 7.05 -10.43
CA ARG A 70 9.58 5.62 -10.17
C ARG A 70 9.66 4.93 -11.52
N ILE A 71 10.83 4.43 -11.87
CA ILE A 71 11.14 3.90 -13.19
C ILE A 71 11.44 2.41 -13.08
N ASN A 72 10.72 1.58 -13.82
CA ASN A 72 11.04 0.18 -14.04
C ASN A 72 10.98 -0.14 -15.56
N PRO A 73 11.42 -1.32 -16.02
CA PRO A 73 11.47 -1.64 -17.45
C PRO A 73 10.15 -1.53 -18.21
N ASP A 74 9.05 -1.76 -17.52
CA ASP A 74 7.71 -1.81 -18.12
C ASP A 74 6.95 -0.47 -17.97
N HIS A 75 7.18 0.24 -16.85
CA HIS A 75 6.41 1.43 -16.48
C HIS A 75 7.28 2.52 -15.85
N THR A 76 6.87 3.76 -16.07
CA THR A 76 7.37 4.92 -15.30
C THR A 76 6.18 5.68 -14.73
N GLU A 77 6.25 6.02 -13.45
CA GLU A 77 5.33 6.93 -12.80
C GLU A 77 6.08 8.21 -12.42
N ILE A 78 5.54 9.37 -12.77
CA ILE A 78 6.10 10.67 -12.44
C ILE A 78 5.05 11.47 -11.68
N ILE A 79 5.39 11.89 -10.47
CA ILE A 79 4.59 12.81 -9.64
C ILE A 79 5.26 14.18 -9.70
N ASP A 80 4.52 15.19 -10.15
CA ASP A 80 4.95 16.58 -10.22
C ASP A 80 4.03 17.43 -9.34
N LEU A 81 4.56 17.88 -8.18
CA LEU A 81 3.77 18.65 -7.20
C LEU A 81 3.52 20.09 -7.66
N ASP A 82 4.36 20.63 -8.55
CA ASP A 82 4.17 21.98 -9.07
C ASP A 82 3.04 22.01 -10.10
N LYS A 83 2.96 20.97 -10.94
CA LYS A 83 1.89 20.80 -11.93
C LYS A 83 0.66 20.10 -11.35
N GLU A 84 0.76 19.54 -10.15
CA GLU A 84 -0.29 18.75 -9.52
C GLU A 84 -0.75 17.59 -10.41
N THR A 85 0.21 16.86 -11.00
CA THR A 85 -0.06 15.78 -11.94
C THR A 85 0.64 14.49 -11.54
N ILE A 86 0.01 13.36 -11.91
CA ILE A 86 0.63 12.04 -11.97
C ILE A 86 0.64 11.63 -13.45
N THR A 87 1.82 11.36 -13.98
CA THR A 87 2.02 10.84 -15.33
C THR A 87 2.41 9.37 -15.23
N THR A 88 1.64 8.50 -15.87
CA THR A 88 1.95 7.06 -15.96
C THR A 88 2.31 6.73 -17.40
N ILE A 89 3.48 6.12 -17.60
CA ILE A 89 4.03 5.77 -18.90
C ILE A 89 4.11 4.24 -19.01
N ASP A 90 3.52 3.67 -20.05
CA ASP A 90 3.64 2.26 -20.44
C ASP A 90 4.69 2.15 -21.56
N HIS A 91 5.87 1.62 -21.24
CA HIS A 91 6.97 1.51 -22.19
C HIS A 91 6.73 0.46 -23.26
N LYS A 92 5.94 -0.59 -22.96
CA LYS A 92 5.61 -1.64 -23.92
C LYS A 92 4.68 -1.13 -25.01
N LYS A 93 3.66 -0.36 -24.61
CA LYS A 93 2.67 0.21 -25.54
C LYS A 93 3.12 1.54 -26.12
N LYS A 94 4.21 2.15 -25.58
CA LYS A 94 4.64 3.53 -25.91
C LYS A 94 3.49 4.52 -25.76
N GLN A 95 2.78 4.43 -24.65
CA GLN A 95 1.63 5.26 -24.31
C GLN A 95 1.83 5.88 -22.93
N TYR A 96 1.17 7.00 -22.70
CA TYR A 96 1.15 7.60 -21.37
C TYR A 96 -0.20 8.26 -21.08
N THR A 97 -0.49 8.37 -19.79
CA THR A 97 -1.62 9.14 -19.26
C THR A 97 -1.10 10.26 -18.37
N VAL A 98 -1.82 11.36 -18.33
CA VAL A 98 -1.59 12.44 -17.36
C VAL A 98 -2.90 12.66 -16.63
N MET A 99 -2.86 12.51 -15.31
CA MET A 99 -4.00 12.75 -14.44
C MET A 99 -3.66 13.88 -13.47
N THR A 100 -4.50 14.91 -13.40
CA THR A 100 -4.35 15.95 -12.40
C THR A 100 -4.92 15.49 -11.04
N PHE A 101 -4.44 16.07 -9.93
CA PHE A 101 -4.99 15.78 -8.61
C PHE A 101 -6.50 16.10 -8.54
N GLU A 102 -6.93 17.17 -9.22
CA GLU A 102 -8.36 17.53 -9.29
C GLU A 102 -9.17 16.49 -10.07
N GLN A 103 -8.67 15.99 -11.22
CA GLN A 103 -9.32 14.89 -11.95
C GLN A 103 -9.43 13.63 -11.10
N MET A 104 -8.39 13.30 -10.34
CA MET A 104 -8.41 12.16 -9.41
C MET A 104 -9.49 12.35 -8.34
N LYS A 105 -9.61 13.55 -7.76
CA LYS A 105 -10.67 13.89 -6.80
C LYS A 105 -12.06 13.72 -7.40
N GLN A 106 -12.28 14.21 -8.62
CA GLN A 106 -13.55 14.07 -9.33
C GLN A 106 -13.90 12.60 -9.58
N GLN A 107 -12.94 11.79 -10.05
CA GLN A 107 -13.16 10.35 -10.26
C GLN A 107 -13.51 9.62 -8.96
N MET A 108 -12.85 9.94 -7.85
CA MET A 108 -13.19 9.36 -6.54
C MET A 108 -14.59 9.78 -6.08
N ALA A 109 -14.97 11.03 -6.26
CA ALA A 109 -16.30 11.52 -5.92
C ALA A 109 -17.40 10.81 -6.75
N GLU A 110 -17.17 10.66 -8.06
CA GLU A 110 -18.07 9.92 -8.95
C GLU A 110 -18.16 8.43 -8.58
N ALA A 111 -17.03 7.78 -8.31
CA ALA A 111 -17.01 6.38 -7.87
C ALA A 111 -17.80 6.20 -6.57
N THR A 112 -17.63 7.10 -5.61
CA THR A 112 -18.37 7.10 -4.34
C THR A 112 -19.88 7.29 -4.57
N LYS A 113 -20.26 8.21 -5.48
CA LYS A 113 -21.65 8.44 -5.84
C LYS A 113 -22.27 7.21 -6.49
N LYS A 114 -21.59 6.61 -7.47
CA LYS A 114 -22.04 5.38 -8.15
C LYS A 114 -22.18 4.21 -7.16
N ALA A 115 -21.23 4.04 -6.23
CA ALA A 115 -21.32 3.01 -5.21
C ALA A 115 -22.55 3.19 -4.31
N LYS A 116 -22.86 4.43 -3.88
CA LYS A 116 -24.08 4.74 -3.11
C LYS A 116 -25.35 4.49 -3.90
N GLU A 117 -25.37 4.87 -5.19
CA GLU A 117 -26.52 4.63 -6.06
C GLU A 117 -26.76 3.14 -6.32
N GLN A 118 -25.70 2.35 -6.50
CA GLN A 118 -25.78 0.89 -6.64
C GLN A 118 -26.29 0.26 -5.35
N GLN A 119 -25.82 0.72 -4.20
CA GLN A 119 -26.31 0.25 -2.91
C GLN A 119 -27.80 0.59 -2.68
N ALA A 120 -28.24 1.77 -3.13
CA ALA A 120 -29.66 2.18 -3.07
C ALA A 120 -30.54 1.41 -4.07
N LYS A 121 -30.00 0.98 -5.21
CA LYS A 121 -30.71 0.21 -6.25
C LYS A 121 -30.70 -1.30 -6.00
N ALA A 122 -29.78 -1.81 -5.21
CA ALA A 122 -29.81 -3.18 -4.75
C ALA A 122 -31.07 -3.32 -3.89
N LYS A 123 -32.18 -3.80 -4.52
CA LYS A 123 -33.44 -4.09 -3.83
C LYS A 123 -33.13 -4.93 -2.60
N PRO A 124 -33.67 -4.59 -1.42
CA PRO A 124 -33.57 -5.46 -0.28
C PRO A 124 -34.21 -6.79 -0.65
N ALA A 125 -33.42 -7.85 -0.66
CA ALA A 125 -33.96 -9.20 -0.65
C ALA A 125 -34.69 -9.37 0.69
N GLN A 126 -36.00 -9.19 0.68
CA GLN A 126 -36.96 -9.20 1.78
C GLN A 126 -36.85 -8.01 2.78
N PRO A 127 -37.97 -7.50 3.27
CA PRO A 127 -37.99 -6.47 4.31
C PRO A 127 -37.59 -7.12 5.65
N GLN A 128 -36.27 -7.22 5.88
CA GLN A 128 -35.78 -7.33 7.25
C GLN A 128 -35.71 -5.92 7.82
N ALA A 129 -36.30 -5.81 8.99
CA ALA A 129 -36.48 -4.58 9.73
C ALA A 129 -35.26 -3.63 9.65
N ASN A 130 -35.52 -2.36 9.34
CA ASN A 130 -34.57 -1.26 9.11
C ASN A 130 -33.74 -0.82 10.33
N ASP A 131 -33.46 -1.72 11.28
CA ASP A 131 -32.74 -1.43 12.51
C ASP A 131 -31.45 -2.25 12.70
N THR A 132 -30.83 -2.75 11.60
CA THR A 132 -29.52 -3.40 11.76
C THR A 132 -28.48 -2.32 12.03
N PRO A 133 -27.97 -2.20 13.23
CA PRO A 133 -26.90 -1.24 13.50
C PRO A 133 -25.68 -1.60 12.65
N PRO A 134 -24.95 -0.59 12.12
CA PRO A 134 -23.75 -0.86 11.34
C PRO A 134 -22.72 -1.64 12.18
N PRO A 135 -21.89 -2.50 11.57
CA PRO A 135 -20.90 -3.28 12.31
C PRO A 135 -19.96 -2.35 13.09
N LYS A 136 -19.68 -2.72 14.34
CA LYS A 136 -18.71 -1.99 15.16
C LYS A 136 -17.31 -2.25 14.64
N MET A 137 -16.61 -1.19 14.24
CA MET A 137 -15.21 -1.26 13.79
C MET A 137 -14.26 -0.88 14.92
N THR A 138 -13.25 -1.70 15.16
CA THR A 138 -12.19 -1.42 16.13
C THR A 138 -10.85 -1.50 15.44
N PHE A 139 -9.99 -0.49 15.68
CA PHE A 139 -8.63 -0.45 15.15
C PHE A 139 -7.65 -0.54 16.30
N LYS A 140 -6.65 -1.39 16.16
CA LYS A 140 -5.52 -1.47 17.08
C LYS A 140 -4.25 -1.30 16.28
N VAL A 141 -3.34 -0.49 16.79
CA VAL A 141 -2.03 -0.25 16.19
C VAL A 141 -0.98 -0.34 17.30
N ASN A 142 0.09 -1.04 17.04
CA ASN A 142 1.20 -1.16 17.97
C ASN A 142 2.53 -1.16 17.22
N VAL A 143 3.49 -0.36 17.68
CA VAL A 143 4.87 -0.37 17.20
C VAL A 143 5.79 -0.82 18.35
N ARG A 144 6.60 -1.83 18.08
CA ARG A 144 7.63 -2.30 19.01
C ARG A 144 8.98 -2.36 18.32
N ASN A 145 10.01 -1.89 19.02
CA ASN A 145 11.39 -2.02 18.59
C ASN A 145 11.93 -3.30 19.23
N THR A 146 12.60 -4.13 18.45
CA THR A 146 13.26 -5.33 18.95
C THR A 146 14.76 -5.08 19.14
N ALA A 147 15.48 -6.06 19.68
CA ALA A 147 16.93 -6.01 19.77
C ALA A 147 17.62 -6.60 18.53
N ALA A 148 16.85 -7.10 17.55
CA ALA A 148 17.39 -7.72 16.36
C ALA A 148 18.10 -6.71 15.45
N THR A 149 19.22 -7.14 14.89
CA THR A 149 20.01 -6.36 13.93
C THR A 149 20.28 -7.18 12.68
N LYS A 150 20.37 -6.50 11.54
CA LYS A 150 20.63 -7.13 10.23
C LYS A 150 21.40 -6.18 9.34
N ASN A 151 22.39 -6.69 8.61
CA ASN A 151 22.99 -5.90 7.55
C ASN A 151 22.11 -5.99 6.28
N VAL A 152 21.65 -4.83 5.80
CA VAL A 152 20.81 -4.70 4.59
C VAL A 152 21.52 -3.77 3.63
N ALA A 153 21.91 -4.26 2.48
CA ALA A 153 22.61 -3.51 1.45
C ALA A 153 23.85 -2.72 1.96
N GLY A 154 24.58 -3.30 2.92
CA GLY A 154 25.76 -2.68 3.55
C GLY A 154 25.44 -1.76 4.73
N LEU A 155 24.19 -1.62 5.11
CA LEU A 155 23.72 -0.78 6.22
C LEU A 155 23.31 -1.64 7.42
N ASP A 156 23.77 -1.29 8.62
CA ASP A 156 23.40 -1.97 9.85
C ASP A 156 22.04 -1.46 10.33
N ALA A 157 21.01 -2.26 10.12
CA ALA A 157 19.63 -1.95 10.44
C ALA A 157 19.18 -2.63 11.74
N LYS A 158 18.25 -1.95 12.43
CA LYS A 158 17.54 -2.47 13.63
C LYS A 158 16.09 -2.74 13.29
N GLU A 159 15.55 -3.78 13.87
CA GLU A 159 14.17 -4.17 13.62
C GLU A 159 13.16 -3.32 14.40
N SER A 160 12.10 -2.93 13.73
CA SER A 160 10.88 -2.37 14.29
C SER A 160 9.69 -3.08 13.66
N ILE A 161 8.76 -3.56 14.48
CA ILE A 161 7.57 -4.29 14.02
C ILE A 161 6.34 -3.43 14.27
N LEU A 162 5.59 -3.18 13.20
CA LEU A 162 4.30 -2.51 13.24
C LEU A 162 3.19 -3.56 13.05
N ASN A 163 2.32 -3.67 14.05
CA ASN A 163 1.10 -4.47 13.97
C ASN A 163 -0.11 -3.56 13.83
N MET A 164 -0.99 -3.88 12.89
CA MET A 164 -2.30 -3.24 12.70
C MET A 164 -3.37 -4.30 12.65
N GLU A 165 -4.44 -4.11 13.42
CA GLU A 165 -5.61 -4.98 13.44
C GLU A 165 -6.85 -4.13 13.20
N MET A 166 -7.72 -4.62 12.34
CA MET A 166 -9.04 -4.08 12.11
C MET A 166 -10.05 -5.19 12.37
N GLU A 167 -10.90 -4.97 13.36
CA GLU A 167 -11.96 -5.89 13.74
C GLU A 167 -13.31 -5.27 13.41
N ALA A 168 -14.16 -6.01 12.71
CA ALA A 168 -15.52 -5.64 12.41
C ALA A 168 -16.48 -6.63 13.09
N THR A 169 -17.27 -6.18 14.04
CA THR A 169 -18.26 -7.00 14.76
C THR A 169 -19.65 -6.67 14.28
N ASP A 170 -20.35 -7.66 13.72
CA ASP A 170 -21.78 -7.55 13.43
C ASP A 170 -22.56 -7.54 14.75
N GLN A 171 -23.29 -6.45 15.01
CA GLN A 171 -23.96 -6.26 16.29
C GLN A 171 -25.19 -7.14 16.49
N GLN A 172 -25.74 -7.74 15.44
CA GLN A 172 -26.89 -8.65 15.55
C GLN A 172 -26.47 -10.11 15.75
N SER A 173 -25.54 -10.58 14.93
CA SER A 173 -25.08 -11.97 15.00
C SER A 173 -23.94 -12.19 15.98
N GLY A 174 -23.28 -11.11 16.44
CA GLY A 174 -22.04 -11.20 17.23
C GLY A 174 -20.86 -11.75 16.45
N GLN A 175 -21.00 -11.96 15.13
CA GLN A 175 -19.91 -12.44 14.29
C GLN A 175 -18.84 -11.37 14.12
N THR A 176 -17.59 -11.76 14.31
CA THR A 176 -16.44 -10.88 14.18
C THR A 176 -15.59 -11.30 13.00
N GLY A 177 -15.33 -10.34 12.09
CA GLY A 177 -14.32 -10.47 11.05
C GLY A 177 -13.08 -9.69 11.43
N ASN A 178 -11.90 -10.23 11.22
CA ASN A 178 -10.63 -9.60 11.56
C ASN A 178 -9.72 -9.57 10.35
N LEU A 179 -9.14 -8.39 10.08
CA LEU A 179 -8.03 -8.20 9.15
C LEU A 179 -6.82 -7.72 9.95
N ALA A 180 -5.72 -8.44 9.83
CA ALA A 180 -4.47 -8.12 10.49
C ALA A 180 -3.38 -7.85 9.46
N MET A 181 -2.54 -6.86 9.76
CA MET A 181 -1.33 -6.55 9.01
C MET A 181 -0.16 -6.43 9.99
N THR A 182 0.94 -7.07 9.65
CA THR A 182 2.21 -6.93 10.37
C THR A 182 3.28 -6.50 9.37
N ASN A 183 4.01 -5.45 9.71
CA ASN A 183 5.14 -4.97 8.93
C ASN A 183 6.41 -5.05 9.76
N ASP A 184 7.30 -5.96 9.38
CA ASP A 184 8.62 -6.16 9.95
C ASP A 184 9.60 -5.25 9.19
N MET A 185 10.04 -4.17 9.83
CA MET A 185 10.83 -3.10 9.22
C MET A 185 12.25 -3.10 9.78
N TRP A 186 13.22 -3.11 8.89
CA TRP A 186 14.64 -2.97 9.21
C TRP A 186 15.06 -1.53 8.99
N MET A 187 15.23 -0.81 10.10
CA MET A 187 15.40 0.62 10.17
C MET A 187 16.88 1.00 10.35
N VAL A 188 17.37 1.93 9.55
CA VAL A 188 18.64 2.59 9.80
C VAL A 188 18.39 4.01 10.30
N PRO A 189 19.24 4.56 11.20
CA PRO A 189 19.03 5.91 11.72
C PRO A 189 18.94 6.96 10.63
N GLU A 190 19.79 6.84 9.61
CA GLU A 190 19.84 7.77 8.50
C GLU A 190 20.46 7.11 7.26
N VAL A 191 20.00 7.55 6.09
CA VAL A 191 20.66 7.33 4.79
C VAL A 191 21.01 8.71 4.25
N PRO A 192 22.31 9.01 4.00
CA PRO A 192 22.71 10.33 3.49
C PRO A 192 21.94 10.72 2.23
N GLY A 193 21.30 11.88 2.24
CA GLY A 193 20.46 12.39 1.15
C GLY A 193 18.99 11.96 1.20
N TYR A 194 18.60 10.97 1.98
CA TYR A 194 17.19 10.51 2.08
C TYR A 194 16.24 11.57 2.63
N GLY A 195 16.77 12.63 3.20
CA GLY A 195 15.99 13.81 3.62
C GLY A 195 15.11 14.35 2.50
N GLU A 196 15.59 14.35 1.25
CA GLU A 196 14.84 14.80 0.07
C GLU A 196 13.56 13.98 -0.17
N VAL A 197 13.65 12.66 0.01
CA VAL A 197 12.48 11.76 -0.09
C VAL A 197 11.45 12.08 0.99
N ARG A 198 11.91 12.31 2.24
CA ARG A 198 11.01 12.67 3.36
C ARG A 198 10.33 14.01 3.11
N GLU A 199 11.06 15.01 2.67
CA GLU A 199 10.51 16.34 2.39
C GLU A 199 9.56 16.32 1.18
N PHE A 200 9.89 15.55 0.13
CA PHE A 200 8.94 15.34 -0.98
C PHE A 200 7.65 14.68 -0.48
N ASN A 201 7.74 13.58 0.27
CA ASN A 201 6.58 12.86 0.79
C ASN A 201 5.72 13.74 1.71
N LYS A 202 6.35 14.59 2.53
CA LYS A 202 5.65 15.56 3.37
C LYS A 202 4.88 16.58 2.53
N ARG A 203 5.52 17.18 1.52
CA ARG A 203 4.84 18.12 0.60
C ARG A 203 3.72 17.44 -0.17
N PHE A 204 3.93 16.21 -0.66
CA PHE A 204 2.92 15.43 -1.33
C PHE A 204 1.73 15.14 -0.41
N ALA A 205 1.96 14.71 0.83
CA ALA A 205 0.90 14.46 1.81
C ALA A 205 0.07 15.73 2.11
N VAL A 206 0.71 16.89 2.23
CA VAL A 206 0.02 18.18 2.42
C VAL A 206 -0.85 18.51 1.20
N LYS A 207 -0.32 18.36 -0.02
CA LYS A 207 -1.07 18.59 -1.27
C LYS A 207 -2.29 17.66 -1.36
N MET A 208 -2.09 16.36 -1.14
CA MET A 208 -3.17 15.38 -1.15
C MET A 208 -4.21 15.68 -0.07
N GLY A 209 -3.77 16.03 1.13
CA GLY A 209 -4.67 16.45 2.21
C GLY A 209 -5.52 17.67 1.85
N THR A 210 -4.95 18.64 1.14
CA THR A 210 -5.67 19.82 0.65
C THR A 210 -6.69 19.47 -0.44
N VAL A 211 -6.29 18.66 -1.42
CA VAL A 211 -7.14 18.28 -2.55
C VAL A 211 -8.29 17.36 -2.11
N PHE A 212 -8.01 16.38 -1.27
CA PHE A 212 -8.97 15.33 -0.91
C PHE A 212 -9.62 15.51 0.46
N GLY A 213 -9.14 16.46 1.29
CA GLY A 213 -9.60 16.60 2.66
C GLY A 213 -11.11 16.67 2.82
N ASP A 214 -11.79 17.42 1.95
CA ASP A 214 -13.26 17.54 1.99
C ASP A 214 -13.99 16.28 1.46
N THR A 215 -13.35 15.51 0.59
CA THR A 215 -13.89 14.24 0.08
C THR A 215 -13.80 13.13 1.13
N PHE A 216 -12.75 13.14 1.95
CA PHE A 216 -12.57 12.16 3.03
C PHE A 216 -13.35 12.47 4.29
N LYS A 217 -13.60 13.75 4.62
CA LYS A 217 -14.35 14.14 5.82
C LYS A 217 -15.71 13.44 5.97
N PRO A 218 -16.60 13.38 4.96
CA PRO A 218 -17.86 12.67 5.07
C PRO A 218 -17.67 11.15 5.22
N THR A 219 -16.70 10.58 4.53
CA THR A 219 -16.39 9.15 4.62
C THR A 219 -15.85 8.80 6.01
N MET A 220 -14.99 9.64 6.57
CA MET A 220 -14.47 9.49 7.92
C MET A 220 -15.54 9.75 8.99
N ALA A 221 -16.45 10.69 8.78
CA ALA A 221 -17.57 10.93 9.67
C ALA A 221 -18.63 9.80 9.64
N ALA A 222 -18.75 9.10 8.51
CA ALA A 222 -19.59 7.90 8.38
C ALA A 222 -18.91 6.63 8.93
N MET A 223 -17.58 6.64 9.09
CA MET A 223 -16.85 5.67 9.89
C MET A 223 -17.13 6.01 11.35
N GLN A 224 -17.69 5.07 12.08
CA GLN A 224 -18.28 5.21 13.42
C GLN A 224 -17.45 6.00 14.45
N PRO A 225 -18.10 6.45 15.56
CA PRO A 225 -17.43 6.98 16.74
C PRO A 225 -16.31 6.05 17.20
N GLY A 226 -15.08 6.56 17.30
CA GLY A 226 -13.87 5.78 17.60
C GLY A 226 -12.85 5.71 16.45
N SER A 227 -13.24 6.00 15.19
CA SER A 227 -12.29 6.04 14.07
C SER A 227 -11.27 7.19 14.21
N THR A 228 -11.68 8.31 14.79
CA THR A 228 -10.81 9.46 15.08
C THR A 228 -9.76 9.11 16.14
N GLU A 229 -10.18 8.37 17.16
CA GLU A 229 -9.29 7.88 18.22
C GLU A 229 -8.29 6.85 17.67
N GLY A 230 -8.74 5.93 16.82
CA GLY A 230 -7.87 4.97 16.13
C GLY A 230 -6.84 5.63 15.25
N MET A 231 -7.18 6.73 14.58
CA MET A 231 -6.22 7.51 13.78
C MET A 231 -5.21 8.25 14.65
N ALA A 232 -5.65 8.83 15.77
CA ALA A 232 -4.75 9.48 16.71
C ALA A 232 -3.78 8.46 17.33
N GLU A 233 -4.25 7.27 17.68
CA GLU A 233 -3.43 6.16 18.17
C GLU A 233 -2.43 5.70 17.08
N MET A 234 -2.88 5.53 15.85
CA MET A 234 -2.00 5.21 14.72
C MET A 234 -0.92 6.28 14.54
N ALA A 235 -1.27 7.56 14.54
CA ALA A 235 -0.28 8.63 14.42
C ALA A 235 0.73 8.63 15.57
N LYS A 236 0.29 8.37 16.80
CA LYS A 236 1.14 8.23 17.97
C LYS A 236 2.09 7.04 17.84
N GLU A 237 1.59 5.87 17.46
CA GLU A 237 2.42 4.67 17.26
C GLU A 237 3.41 4.87 16.11
N MET A 238 2.98 5.39 14.97
CA MET A 238 3.85 5.70 13.84
C MET A 238 4.95 6.70 14.19
N SER A 239 4.73 7.61 15.14
CA SER A 239 5.75 8.55 15.61
C SER A 239 6.92 7.89 16.35
N LYS A 240 6.76 6.65 16.80
CA LYS A 240 7.82 5.82 17.41
C LYS A 240 8.84 5.30 16.39
N LEU A 241 8.42 5.20 15.11
CA LEU A 241 9.30 4.77 14.02
C LEU A 241 10.27 5.90 13.70
N LYS A 242 11.55 5.64 13.92
CA LYS A 242 12.63 6.62 13.67
C LYS A 242 13.62 6.05 12.66
N GLY A 243 14.02 6.87 11.70
CA GLY A 243 15.00 6.46 10.69
C GLY A 243 14.38 6.17 9.33
N VAL A 244 15.06 5.34 8.56
CA VAL A 244 14.71 4.96 7.19
C VAL A 244 14.50 3.45 7.13
N PRO A 245 13.34 2.95 6.70
CA PRO A 245 13.13 1.52 6.49
C PRO A 245 13.82 1.08 5.21
N VAL A 246 14.98 0.42 5.34
CA VAL A 246 15.77 -0.05 4.18
C VAL A 246 15.33 -1.44 3.70
N MET A 247 14.61 -2.18 4.53
CA MET A 247 13.93 -3.42 4.16
C MET A 247 12.65 -3.55 4.97
N GLN A 248 11.61 -4.09 4.35
CA GLN A 248 10.31 -4.34 4.98
C GLN A 248 9.78 -5.69 4.53
N VAL A 249 9.22 -6.45 5.45
CA VAL A 249 8.44 -7.65 5.14
C VAL A 249 7.03 -7.45 5.70
N MET A 250 6.09 -7.24 4.81
CA MET A 250 4.69 -7.01 5.15
C MET A 250 3.90 -8.30 5.01
N ARG A 251 3.15 -8.67 6.05
CA ARG A 251 2.16 -9.74 6.05
C ARG A 251 0.77 -9.16 6.22
N MET A 252 -0.16 -9.65 5.43
CA MET A 252 -1.58 -9.32 5.53
C MET A 252 -2.38 -10.61 5.59
N GLY A 253 -3.39 -10.66 6.45
CA GLY A 253 -4.21 -11.85 6.61
C GLY A 253 -5.33 -11.67 7.62
N SER A 254 -5.85 -12.77 8.10
CA SER A 254 -6.85 -12.81 9.16
C SER A 254 -6.33 -13.59 10.36
N THR A 255 -6.73 -13.17 11.55
CA THR A 255 -6.44 -13.86 12.80
C THR A 255 -7.73 -14.12 13.56
N ALA A 256 -7.78 -15.20 14.34
CA ALA A 256 -8.86 -15.40 15.29
C ALA A 256 -8.53 -14.72 16.62
N ASN A 257 -9.55 -14.29 17.34
CA ASN A 257 -9.44 -13.76 18.70
C ASN A 257 -8.59 -12.49 18.87
N GLY A 258 -8.43 -11.68 17.81
CA GLY A 258 -7.71 -10.40 17.90
C GLY A 258 -6.23 -10.55 18.26
N GLN A 259 -5.61 -11.66 17.89
CA GLN A 259 -4.16 -11.81 18.00
C GLN A 259 -3.47 -11.21 16.77
N PRO A 260 -2.35 -10.51 16.91
CA PRO A 260 -1.60 -10.00 15.78
C PRO A 260 -1.06 -11.14 14.90
N LEU A 261 -0.90 -10.91 13.61
CA LEU A 261 -0.10 -11.78 12.76
C LEU A 261 1.36 -11.73 13.22
N PRO A 262 2.05 -12.88 13.34
CA PRO A 262 3.47 -12.88 13.69
C PRO A 262 4.28 -12.21 12.57
N ALA A 263 5.30 -11.43 12.94
CA ALA A 263 6.24 -10.86 12.01
C ALA A 263 7.04 -11.95 11.28
N ALA A 264 7.64 -11.60 10.15
CA ALA A 264 8.43 -12.54 9.36
C ALA A 264 9.66 -13.06 10.13
N SER A 265 10.22 -12.23 10.98
CA SER A 265 11.33 -12.58 11.89
C SER A 265 10.93 -13.50 13.03
N GLU A 266 9.64 -13.51 13.44
CA GLU A 266 9.15 -14.25 14.59
C GLU A 266 8.68 -15.65 14.23
N ALA A 267 8.07 -15.82 13.06
CA ALA A 267 7.59 -17.11 12.62
C ALA A 267 7.71 -17.25 11.09
N PRO A 268 8.14 -18.42 10.60
CA PRO A 268 8.06 -18.69 9.16
C PRO A 268 6.59 -18.65 8.71
N LEU A 269 6.37 -18.43 7.42
CA LEU A 269 5.03 -18.60 6.85
C LEU A 269 4.56 -20.03 7.15
N PRO A 270 3.30 -20.21 7.57
CA PRO A 270 2.71 -21.53 7.63
C PRO A 270 2.92 -22.22 6.29
N ALA A 271 3.38 -23.47 6.30
CA ALA A 271 3.47 -24.27 5.09
C ALA A 271 2.10 -24.17 4.40
N SER A 272 2.07 -23.69 3.15
CA SER A 272 0.83 -23.52 2.42
C SER A 272 0.22 -24.89 2.15
N ASN A 273 -0.52 -25.41 3.11
CA ASN A 273 -1.58 -26.34 2.81
C ASN A 273 -2.56 -25.53 1.98
N SER A 274 -2.48 -25.67 0.66
CA SER A 274 -3.43 -25.02 -0.25
C SER A 274 -4.81 -25.43 0.24
N PRO A 275 -5.64 -24.55 0.80
CA PRO A 275 -6.99 -24.92 1.16
C PRO A 275 -7.63 -25.39 -0.13
N SER A 276 -8.24 -26.56 -0.11
CA SER A 276 -9.00 -27.03 -1.26
C SER A 276 -10.08 -25.99 -1.56
N ALA A 277 -10.51 -25.88 -2.82
CA ALA A 277 -11.61 -24.96 -3.18
C ALA A 277 -12.84 -25.14 -2.26
N GLY A 278 -13.00 -26.33 -1.63
CA GLY A 278 -14.02 -26.62 -0.64
C GLY A 278 -13.77 -25.98 0.74
N ASP A 279 -12.52 -25.80 1.16
CA ASP A 279 -12.17 -25.19 2.43
C ASP A 279 -12.31 -23.67 2.35
N VAL A 280 -11.94 -23.08 1.21
CA VAL A 280 -12.20 -21.65 0.92
C VAL A 280 -13.71 -21.36 0.93
N ALA A 281 -14.53 -22.26 0.37
CA ALA A 281 -15.99 -22.11 0.38
C ALA A 281 -16.59 -22.22 1.79
N LYS A 282 -16.04 -23.05 2.68
CA LYS A 282 -16.48 -23.18 4.08
C LYS A 282 -16.05 -22.00 4.93
N GLN A 283 -14.85 -21.49 4.70
CA GLN A 283 -14.31 -20.31 5.41
C GLN A 283 -14.97 -19.01 4.94
N SER A 284 -15.40 -18.94 3.67
CA SER A 284 -16.18 -17.80 3.12
C SER A 284 -17.60 -17.75 3.69
N ALA A 285 -18.15 -18.86 4.16
CA ALA A 285 -19.47 -18.89 4.79
C ALA A 285 -19.49 -18.23 6.19
N SER A 286 -18.34 -18.06 6.83
CA SER A 286 -18.20 -17.40 8.12
C SER A 286 -17.83 -15.91 8.02
N SER A 287 -17.58 -15.37 6.82
CA SER A 287 -17.22 -13.97 6.64
C SER A 287 -18.38 -13.19 6.01
N ALA A 288 -19.22 -12.58 6.84
CA ALA A 288 -20.26 -11.62 6.42
C ALA A 288 -19.70 -10.41 5.61
N ILE A 289 -18.40 -10.29 5.48
CA ILE A 289 -17.72 -9.25 4.70
C ILE A 289 -17.64 -9.62 3.22
N SER A 290 -17.54 -10.91 2.86
CA SER A 290 -17.41 -11.34 1.47
C SER A 290 -18.74 -11.44 0.72
N SER A 291 -19.88 -11.43 1.38
CA SER A 291 -21.19 -11.46 0.70
C SER A 291 -21.60 -10.16 0.00
N LYS A 292 -20.79 -9.08 0.13
CA LYS A 292 -21.01 -7.81 -0.60
C LYS A 292 -20.01 -7.54 -1.72
N LEU A 293 -19.06 -8.44 -1.95
CA LEU A 293 -18.06 -8.34 -3.02
C LEU A 293 -18.15 -9.54 -3.99
N GLY A 294 -19.18 -9.56 -4.81
CA GLY A 294 -19.21 -10.35 -6.05
C GLY A 294 -19.81 -11.74 -5.93
N GLY A 295 -21.04 -11.89 -6.39
CA GLY A 295 -21.66 -13.16 -6.68
C GLY A 295 -21.04 -13.84 -7.90
N PHE A 296 -20.53 -15.06 -7.69
CA PHE A 296 -20.41 -16.06 -8.73
C PHE A 296 -20.89 -17.39 -8.15
N GLY A 297 -22.07 -17.81 -8.61
CA GLY A 297 -22.65 -19.08 -8.25
C GLY A 297 -22.12 -20.20 -9.14
N PHE A 298 -21.79 -21.33 -8.53
CA PHE A 298 -21.87 -22.64 -9.19
C PHE A 298 -22.39 -23.70 -8.21
N GLY A 299 -23.39 -24.40 -8.66
CA GLY A 299 -24.16 -25.35 -7.88
C GLY A 299 -23.68 -26.79 -7.96
N LYS A 300 -24.29 -27.54 -7.04
CA LYS A 300 -24.57 -28.97 -6.92
C LYS A 300 -23.60 -29.88 -6.16
N LYS A 301 -24.19 -30.40 -5.08
CA LYS A 301 -23.68 -31.41 -4.15
C LYS A 301 -23.33 -32.76 -4.80
N LYS A 302 -22.23 -33.36 -4.34
CA LYS A 302 -22.03 -34.80 -4.20
C LYS A 302 -21.29 -35.08 -2.89
N ASP A 303 -21.74 -36.13 -2.19
CA ASP A 303 -21.26 -36.56 -0.88
C ASP A 303 -19.81 -37.07 -0.90
N PRO A 304 -19.03 -36.90 0.18
CA PRO A 304 -17.62 -37.28 0.25
C PRO A 304 -17.43 -38.73 0.78
N PRO A 305 -16.38 -39.45 0.32
CA PRO A 305 -15.95 -40.72 0.89
C PRO A 305 -15.13 -40.51 2.20
N PRO A 306 -15.01 -41.55 3.05
CA PRO A 306 -14.42 -41.42 4.38
C PRO A 306 -12.89 -41.23 4.39
N PRO A 307 -12.31 -40.65 5.47
CA PRO A 307 -10.91 -40.25 5.48
C PRO A 307 -9.97 -41.41 5.82
N ASP A 308 -8.89 -41.50 5.04
CA ASP A 308 -7.76 -42.38 5.29
C ASP A 308 -6.74 -41.65 6.19
N GLN A 309 -6.33 -42.28 7.27
CA GLN A 309 -5.41 -41.74 8.25
C GLN A 309 -3.96 -41.99 7.82
N SER A 310 -3.20 -40.98 7.46
CA SER A 310 -1.74 -41.08 7.46
C SER A 310 -1.06 -39.73 7.69
N LYS A 311 -0.36 -39.68 8.84
CA LYS A 311 0.76 -38.83 9.27
C LYS A 311 0.61 -37.31 9.15
N SER A 312 0.24 -36.72 10.26
CA SER A 312 0.24 -35.30 10.56
C SER A 312 1.65 -34.69 10.55
N ALA A 313 1.89 -33.79 9.59
CA ALA A 313 2.79 -32.65 9.80
C ALA A 313 2.17 -31.73 10.87
N PRO A 314 2.95 -30.94 11.64
CA PRO A 314 2.38 -30.06 12.65
C PRO A 314 1.33 -29.17 11.99
N ALA A 315 0.11 -29.24 12.49
CA ALA A 315 -1.02 -28.47 12.00
C ALA A 315 -0.69 -26.98 12.13
N ALA A 316 -0.77 -26.25 11.03
CA ALA A 316 -0.85 -24.81 11.08
C ALA A 316 -1.97 -24.43 12.03
N ASP A 317 -1.71 -23.51 12.95
CA ASP A 317 -2.70 -23.02 13.91
C ASP A 317 -3.94 -22.56 13.12
N PRO A 318 -5.11 -23.19 13.26
CA PRO A 318 -6.29 -22.86 12.47
C PRO A 318 -6.80 -21.43 12.71
N THR A 319 -6.16 -20.71 13.63
CA THR A 319 -6.53 -19.36 14.04
C THR A 319 -5.86 -18.25 13.23
N GLN A 320 -4.91 -18.55 12.35
CA GLN A 320 -4.17 -17.54 11.58
C GLN A 320 -4.08 -17.92 10.10
N SER A 321 -4.39 -16.96 9.22
CA SER A 321 -4.27 -17.12 7.77
C SER A 321 -3.52 -15.95 7.17
N VAL A 322 -2.34 -16.21 6.60
CA VAL A 322 -1.59 -15.20 5.84
C VAL A 322 -2.06 -15.24 4.39
N LEU A 323 -2.73 -14.17 3.97
CA LEU A 323 -3.21 -13.99 2.60
C LEU A 323 -2.07 -13.61 1.67
N MET A 324 -1.21 -12.69 2.12
CA MET A 324 -0.09 -12.16 1.33
C MET A 324 1.10 -11.87 2.25
N GLU A 325 2.28 -12.21 1.77
CA GLU A 325 3.55 -11.68 2.27
C GLU A 325 4.28 -11.02 1.11
N SER A 326 4.82 -9.83 1.35
CA SER A 326 5.65 -9.11 0.40
C SER A 326 6.90 -8.55 1.06
N THR A 327 8.01 -8.59 0.33
CA THR A 327 9.28 -7.99 0.76
C THR A 327 9.59 -6.80 -0.11
N THR A 328 9.96 -5.67 0.50
CA THR A 328 10.48 -4.50 -0.18
C THR A 328 11.85 -4.17 0.40
N GLN A 329 12.85 -3.98 -0.46
CA GLN A 329 14.21 -3.64 -0.06
C GLN A 329 14.73 -2.46 -0.87
N MET A 330 15.40 -1.52 -0.19
CA MET A 330 16.09 -0.39 -0.80
C MET A 330 17.60 -0.64 -0.89
N ALA A 331 18.20 -0.15 -1.97
CA ALA A 331 19.64 -0.27 -2.22
C ALA A 331 20.14 0.82 -3.18
N SER A 332 21.44 0.91 -3.40
CA SER A 332 22.04 1.77 -4.42
C SER A 332 21.69 3.25 -4.25
N PHE A 333 21.84 3.75 -3.03
CA PHE A 333 21.58 5.16 -2.71
C PHE A 333 22.60 6.09 -3.35
N SER A 334 22.15 7.22 -3.93
CA SER A 334 23.01 8.21 -4.58
C SER A 334 22.41 9.62 -4.46
N SER A 335 23.30 10.59 -4.24
CA SER A 335 22.98 12.02 -4.31
C SER A 335 23.59 12.68 -5.55
N ALA A 336 23.91 11.90 -6.60
CA ALA A 336 24.40 12.43 -7.85
C ALA A 336 23.29 13.23 -8.58
N PRO A 337 23.66 14.28 -9.35
CA PRO A 337 22.69 15.06 -10.12
C PRO A 337 21.85 14.19 -11.06
N ILE A 338 20.53 14.44 -11.05
CA ILE A 338 19.56 13.75 -11.88
C ILE A 338 19.30 14.56 -13.15
N ASN A 339 19.36 13.91 -14.31
CA ASN A 339 18.99 14.57 -15.55
C ASN A 339 17.48 14.86 -15.57
N ALA A 340 17.09 16.11 -15.79
CA ALA A 340 15.70 16.56 -15.83
C ALA A 340 14.84 15.80 -16.85
N SER A 341 15.45 15.23 -17.91
CA SER A 341 14.73 14.41 -18.90
C SER A 341 14.14 13.12 -18.32
N GLN A 342 14.63 12.65 -17.17
CA GLN A 342 14.07 11.48 -16.47
C GLN A 342 12.68 11.74 -15.87
N PHE A 343 12.29 13.00 -15.75
CA PHE A 343 10.95 13.42 -15.34
C PHE A 343 10.08 13.83 -16.54
N SER A 344 10.36 13.29 -17.73
CA SER A 344 9.64 13.64 -18.96
C SER A 344 9.21 12.39 -19.71
N VAL A 345 8.11 12.53 -20.46
CA VAL A 345 7.67 11.46 -21.36
C VAL A 345 8.66 11.34 -22.52
N PRO A 346 9.14 10.12 -22.85
CA PRO A 346 10.05 9.93 -23.97
C PRO A 346 9.40 10.35 -25.31
N ALA A 347 10.21 10.82 -26.25
CA ALA A 347 9.73 11.19 -27.58
C ALA A 347 9.07 9.99 -28.31
N GLY A 348 8.00 10.24 -29.05
CA GLY A 348 7.27 9.21 -29.81
C GLY A 348 6.25 8.39 -29.03
N TYR A 349 5.97 8.75 -27.76
CA TYR A 349 4.89 8.15 -26.99
C TYR A 349 3.57 8.88 -27.25
N ALA A 350 2.47 8.12 -27.34
CA ALA A 350 1.13 8.67 -27.55
C ALA A 350 0.44 8.92 -26.20
N GLN A 351 -0.14 10.12 -26.05
CA GLN A 351 -1.00 10.38 -24.90
C GLN A 351 -2.37 9.71 -25.10
N ILE A 352 -2.82 9.01 -24.09
CA ILE A 352 -4.16 8.45 -24.01
C ILE A 352 -4.91 9.03 -22.81
N ALA A 353 -6.23 9.01 -22.85
CA ALA A 353 -7.04 9.41 -21.71
C ALA A 353 -6.78 8.47 -20.51
N PRO A 354 -6.74 8.99 -19.28
CA PRO A 354 -6.73 8.15 -18.09
C PRO A 354 -7.95 7.22 -18.08
N GLU A 355 -7.73 5.94 -17.79
CA GLU A 355 -8.84 5.00 -17.65
C GLU A 355 -9.74 5.44 -16.50
N THR A 356 -11.01 5.68 -16.80
CA THR A 356 -12.01 5.80 -15.73
C THR A 356 -12.25 4.40 -15.17
N PRO A 357 -12.28 4.19 -13.84
CA PRO A 357 -12.62 2.91 -13.25
C PRO A 357 -13.99 2.48 -13.79
N SER A 358 -14.00 1.60 -14.80
CA SER A 358 -15.21 0.97 -15.27
C SER A 358 -15.64 0.01 -14.16
N GLY A 359 -16.75 0.34 -13.48
CA GLY A 359 -17.37 -0.57 -12.54
C GLY A 359 -17.82 -1.82 -13.31
N HIS A 360 -17.09 -2.90 -13.16
CA HIS A 360 -17.50 -4.26 -13.50
C HIS A 360 -18.01 -4.94 -12.24
#